data_6bbef4cb626659ccab531cc157a5cfaf
#
_entry.id   6bbef4cb626659ccab531cc157a5cfaf
#
_cell.length_a   1.000
_cell.length_b   1.000
_cell.length_c   1.000
_cell.angle_alpha   90.00
_cell.angle_beta   90.00
_cell.angle_gamma   90.00
#
_symmetry.space_group_name_H-M   'P 1'
#
loop_
_entity.id
_entity.type
_entity.pdbx_description
1 polymer ?
#
loop_
_entity_poly.entity_id
_entity_poly.type
_entity_poly.pdbx_seq_one_letter_code
_entity_poly.pdbx_strand_id
1 'polypeptide(L)'
;MILSYDSIRVRLGNKQILESVSLSTQPGKLVGIVGANGCGKSTLIKTTFGSVPRQSGAITLDGEPVENFSPRKLASILGYVGQDSSCAFDFSVSDVVSMGLYARNDRKNGKKIVRDAMEELGVSALADRNIQSLSGGERKMVFIARAIAQGAQTLILDEPTNHLDIRHQLFVMDYLKQAKKDTLMVIHDLRLAAHYCDYLYMLCDGRVYAEGTPEQVLCRENVQHVFGVSGYAAKAENGSPDFILFP
;
A
#
# COMPACT_ATOMS: atom_id res chain seq x y z
N MET A 1 -8.61 12.13 4.22
CA MET A 1 -7.57 13.14 3.83
C MET A 1 -6.95 12.71 2.52
N ILE A 2 -6.72 13.65 1.60
CA ILE A 2 -6.16 13.35 0.28
C ILE A 2 -4.64 13.50 0.35
N LEU A 3 -3.91 12.40 0.13
CA LEU A 3 -2.48 12.41 -0.09
C LEU A 3 -2.24 12.62 -1.58
N SER A 4 -1.52 13.68 -1.94
CA SER A 4 -1.23 14.02 -3.33
C SER A 4 0.27 14.13 -3.57
N TYR A 5 0.69 13.63 -4.71
CA TYR A 5 2.04 13.78 -5.26
C TYR A 5 1.93 14.65 -6.50
N ASP A 6 2.75 15.68 -6.57
CA ASP A 6 2.79 16.58 -7.72
C ASP A 6 4.19 16.63 -8.30
N SER A 7 4.32 16.20 -9.56
CA SER A 7 5.52 16.32 -10.38
C SER A 7 6.78 15.76 -9.72
N ILE A 8 6.66 14.64 -9.01
CA ILE A 8 7.74 14.02 -8.24
C ILE A 8 8.85 13.54 -9.17
N ARG A 9 10.07 14.02 -8.89
CA ARG A 9 11.31 13.57 -9.57
C ARG A 9 12.27 12.96 -8.56
N VAL A 10 12.84 11.82 -8.92
CA VAL A 10 13.81 11.10 -8.09
C VAL A 10 14.95 10.59 -8.96
N ARG A 11 16.17 10.85 -8.52
CA ARG A 11 17.40 10.29 -9.09
C ARG A 11 18.15 9.53 -8.00
N LEU A 12 18.59 8.32 -8.32
CA LEU A 12 19.44 7.51 -7.46
C LEU A 12 20.78 7.28 -8.17
N GLY A 13 21.84 7.85 -7.64
CA GLY A 13 23.12 7.92 -8.34
C GLY A 13 22.97 8.62 -9.68
N ASN A 14 23.37 7.98 -10.76
CA ASN A 14 23.26 8.51 -12.13
C ASN A 14 21.94 8.15 -12.84
N LYS A 15 21.07 7.34 -12.21
CA LYS A 15 19.84 6.87 -12.85
C LYS A 15 18.64 7.70 -12.42
N GLN A 16 17.91 8.25 -13.40
CA GLN A 16 16.58 8.83 -13.17
C GLN A 16 15.60 7.69 -12.92
N ILE A 17 14.91 7.71 -11.77
CA ILE A 17 13.93 6.69 -11.37
C ILE A 17 12.52 7.19 -11.60
N LEU A 18 12.25 8.44 -11.20
CA LEU A 18 10.97 9.11 -11.43
C LEU A 18 11.21 10.42 -12.15
N GLU A 19 10.47 10.67 -13.23
CA GLU A 19 10.71 11.83 -14.09
C GLU A 19 9.73 12.98 -13.88
N SER A 20 8.51 12.71 -13.53
CA SER A 20 7.47 13.70 -13.18
C SER A 20 6.18 12.94 -12.85
N VAL A 21 6.13 12.31 -11.69
CA VAL A 21 4.96 11.52 -11.29
C VAL A 21 4.02 12.38 -10.48
N SER A 22 2.76 12.46 -10.94
CA SER A 22 1.65 13.07 -10.21
C SER A 22 0.56 12.04 -10.00
N LEU A 23 0.07 11.89 -8.77
CA LEU A 23 -1.05 11.03 -8.42
C LEU A 23 -1.63 11.43 -7.07
N SER A 24 -2.82 10.95 -6.75
CA SER A 24 -3.46 11.21 -5.46
C SER A 24 -4.31 10.05 -4.97
N THR A 25 -4.50 9.97 -3.66
CA THR A 25 -5.54 9.13 -3.06
C THR A 25 -6.91 9.74 -3.30
N GLN A 26 -7.94 8.93 -3.13
CA GLN A 26 -9.34 9.37 -3.19
C GLN A 26 -10.05 8.95 -1.89
N PRO A 27 -10.93 9.80 -1.32
CA PRO A 27 -11.59 9.53 -0.06
C PRO A 27 -12.35 8.19 -0.06
N GLY A 28 -12.04 7.33 0.90
CA GLY A 28 -12.66 6.01 1.08
C GLY A 28 -12.41 5.03 -0.07
N LYS A 29 -11.43 5.29 -0.95
CA LYS A 29 -11.13 4.48 -2.12
C LYS A 29 -9.82 3.71 -1.95
N LEU A 30 -9.76 2.58 -2.62
CA LEU A 30 -8.56 1.78 -2.78
C LEU A 30 -7.91 2.14 -4.11
N VAL A 31 -6.84 2.94 -4.05
CA VAL A 31 -6.08 3.41 -5.21
C VAL A 31 -4.85 2.52 -5.39
N GLY A 32 -4.74 1.88 -6.54
CA GLY A 32 -3.62 0.99 -6.87
C GLY A 32 -2.57 1.67 -7.74
N ILE A 33 -1.31 1.35 -7.51
CA ILE A 33 -0.19 1.66 -8.39
C ILE A 33 0.30 0.35 -9.00
N VAL A 34 0.17 0.21 -10.32
CA VAL A 34 0.64 -0.93 -11.09
C VAL A 34 1.78 -0.52 -12.04
N GLY A 35 2.52 -1.47 -12.57
CA GLY A 35 3.60 -1.22 -13.52
C GLY A 35 4.69 -2.28 -13.44
N ALA A 36 5.56 -2.34 -14.43
CA ALA A 36 6.66 -3.29 -14.49
C ALA A 36 7.63 -3.17 -13.30
N ASN A 37 8.42 -4.22 -13.05
CA ASN A 37 9.44 -4.18 -12.00
C ASN A 37 10.49 -3.11 -12.30
N GLY A 38 10.87 -2.35 -11.28
CA GLY A 38 11.88 -1.30 -11.40
C GLY A 38 11.38 0.03 -12.00
N CYS A 39 10.08 0.20 -12.33
CA CYS A 39 9.54 1.44 -12.86
C CYS A 39 9.38 2.57 -11.82
N GLY A 40 9.70 2.32 -10.52
CA GLY A 40 9.75 3.36 -9.49
C GLY A 40 8.61 3.38 -8.47
N LYS A 41 7.68 2.39 -8.46
CA LYS A 41 6.50 2.37 -7.55
C LYS A 41 6.87 2.51 -6.07
N SER A 42 7.70 1.61 -5.55
CA SER A 42 8.15 1.66 -4.14
C SER A 42 9.03 2.88 -3.85
N THR A 43 9.80 3.33 -4.85
CA THR A 43 10.57 4.58 -4.75
C THR A 43 9.66 5.77 -4.52
N LEU A 44 8.56 5.87 -5.26
CA LEU A 44 7.56 6.93 -5.11
C LEU A 44 7.00 6.96 -3.67
N ILE A 45 6.52 5.82 -3.18
CA ILE A 45 5.97 5.71 -1.82
C ILE A 45 7.00 6.13 -0.76
N LYS A 46 8.25 5.70 -0.91
CA LYS A 46 9.34 6.01 0.05
C LYS A 46 9.67 7.50 0.11
N THR A 47 9.34 8.29 -0.93
CA THR A 47 9.51 9.75 -0.89
C THR A 47 8.59 10.44 0.12
N THR A 48 7.42 9.86 0.42
CA THR A 48 6.46 10.39 1.40
C THR A 48 7.06 10.55 2.80
N PHE A 49 7.93 9.61 3.16
CA PHE A 49 8.55 9.55 4.49
C PHE A 49 10.00 10.08 4.51
N GLY A 50 10.46 10.67 3.41
CA GLY A 50 11.84 11.16 3.28
C GLY A 50 12.90 10.05 3.25
N SER A 51 12.52 8.76 3.20
CA SER A 51 13.46 7.64 3.09
C SER A 51 14.19 7.63 1.75
N VAL A 52 13.58 8.20 0.73
CA VAL A 52 14.20 8.49 -0.56
C VAL A 52 14.03 9.98 -0.81
N PRO A 53 15.14 10.73 -0.99
CA PRO A 53 15.08 12.16 -1.29
C PRO A 53 14.53 12.38 -2.71
N ARG A 54 13.63 13.34 -2.85
CA ARG A 54 13.18 13.81 -4.17
C ARG A 54 14.04 14.98 -4.66
N GLN A 55 14.25 15.07 -5.96
CA GLN A 55 14.92 16.20 -6.60
C GLN A 55 14.01 17.44 -6.69
N SER A 56 12.74 17.18 -7.01
CA SER A 56 11.70 18.20 -7.13
C SER A 56 10.31 17.59 -6.98
N GLY A 57 9.30 18.44 -6.98
CA GLY A 57 7.91 18.08 -6.79
C GLY A 57 7.46 18.28 -5.33
N ALA A 58 6.17 18.20 -5.10
CA ALA A 58 5.56 18.37 -3.79
C ALA A 58 4.73 17.15 -3.41
N ILE A 59 4.71 16.84 -2.11
CA ILE A 59 3.78 15.85 -1.54
C ILE A 59 2.95 16.59 -0.50
N THR A 60 1.63 16.47 -0.60
CA THR A 60 0.72 17.21 0.28
C THR A 60 -0.34 16.30 0.88
N LEU A 61 -0.82 16.69 2.06
CA LEU A 61 -2.00 16.14 2.73
C LEU A 61 -3.06 17.24 2.80
N ASP A 62 -4.18 17.07 2.09
CA ASP A 62 -5.23 18.09 1.91
C ASP A 62 -4.65 19.47 1.51
N GLY A 63 -3.62 19.48 0.66
CA GLY A 63 -2.93 20.67 0.16
C GLY A 63 -1.81 21.20 1.05
N GLU A 64 -1.63 20.68 2.28
CA GLU A 64 -0.52 21.07 3.15
C GLU A 64 0.71 20.18 2.89
N PRO A 65 1.91 20.76 2.65
CA PRO A 65 3.14 20.01 2.43
C PRO A 65 3.44 19.03 3.59
N VAL A 66 3.84 17.80 3.27
CA VAL A 66 4.13 16.76 4.30
C VAL A 66 5.28 17.16 5.21
N GLU A 67 6.18 18.04 4.75
CA GLU A 67 7.30 18.57 5.52
C GLU A 67 6.88 19.49 6.68
N ASN A 68 5.67 20.04 6.62
CA ASN A 68 5.12 20.88 7.69
C ASN A 68 4.63 20.07 8.89
N PHE A 69 4.48 18.75 8.71
CA PHE A 69 4.02 17.87 9.78
C PHE A 69 5.21 17.33 10.59
N SER A 70 5.10 17.36 11.91
CA SER A 70 6.05 16.60 12.73
C SER A 70 5.93 15.10 12.42
N PRO A 71 7.01 14.30 12.58
CA PRO A 71 6.96 12.86 12.30
C PRO A 71 5.84 12.14 13.06
N ARG A 72 5.58 12.54 14.30
CA ARG A 72 4.49 11.98 15.12
C ARG A 72 3.11 12.34 14.56
N LYS A 73 2.93 13.58 14.11
CA LYS A 73 1.68 14.03 13.50
C LYS A 73 1.44 13.30 12.18
N LEU A 74 2.46 13.21 11.32
CA LEU A 74 2.39 12.48 10.08
C LEU A 74 2.03 11.00 10.32
N ALA A 75 2.68 10.34 11.29
CA ALA A 75 2.36 8.98 11.69
C ALA A 75 0.97 8.84 12.29
N SER A 76 0.33 9.87 12.84
CA SER A 76 -1.06 9.79 13.28
C SER A 76 -2.07 9.82 12.12
N ILE A 77 -1.64 10.20 10.92
CA ILE A 77 -2.47 10.35 9.71
C ILE A 77 -2.20 9.22 8.72
N LEU A 78 -0.91 8.91 8.47
CA LEU A 78 -0.46 7.93 7.49
C LEU A 78 0.00 6.65 8.18
N GLY A 79 -0.66 5.52 7.88
CA GLY A 79 -0.20 4.18 8.23
C GLY A 79 0.62 3.60 7.08
N TYR A 80 1.81 3.09 7.36
CA TYR A 80 2.69 2.51 6.36
C TYR A 80 3.00 1.04 6.62
N VAL A 81 2.85 0.23 5.58
CA VAL A 81 3.32 -1.16 5.53
C VAL A 81 4.25 -1.32 4.35
N GLY A 82 5.53 -1.50 4.63
CA GLY A 82 6.56 -1.68 3.60
C GLY A 82 6.57 -3.07 3.00
N GLN A 83 7.34 -3.22 1.92
CA GLN A 83 7.57 -4.49 1.25
C GLN A 83 8.25 -5.49 2.21
N ASP A 84 9.33 -5.06 2.88
CA ASP A 84 10.02 -5.86 3.87
C ASP A 84 9.30 -5.84 5.21
N SER A 85 8.87 -7.00 5.66
CA SER A 85 8.27 -7.22 6.98
C SER A 85 9.29 -7.86 7.92
N SER A 86 10.56 -7.39 7.87
CA SER A 86 11.63 -7.88 8.75
C SER A 86 11.63 -7.12 10.07
N CYS A 87 11.90 -7.83 11.16
CA CYS A 87 12.17 -7.27 12.46
C CYS A 87 13.49 -7.82 12.96
N ALA A 88 14.44 -6.93 13.26
CA ALA A 88 15.80 -7.34 13.69
C ALA A 88 15.86 -7.77 15.16
N PHE A 89 14.80 -7.53 15.92
CA PHE A 89 14.77 -7.76 17.37
C PHE A 89 13.74 -8.83 17.75
N ASP A 90 13.96 -9.45 18.91
CA ASP A 90 13.10 -10.46 19.51
C ASP A 90 11.89 -9.82 20.21
N PHE A 91 10.91 -9.40 19.41
CA PHE A 91 9.63 -8.89 19.91
C PHE A 91 8.54 -9.96 19.80
N SER A 92 7.59 -9.94 20.74
CA SER A 92 6.33 -10.67 20.56
C SER A 92 5.46 -9.99 19.51
N VAL A 93 4.51 -10.73 18.94
CA VAL A 93 3.52 -10.17 18.01
C VAL A 93 2.76 -9.00 18.66
N SER A 94 2.35 -9.16 19.92
CA SER A 94 1.64 -8.10 20.65
C SER A 94 2.51 -6.84 20.85
N ASP A 95 3.83 -6.98 21.05
CA ASP A 95 4.74 -5.85 21.11
C ASP A 95 4.80 -5.10 19.78
N VAL A 96 4.95 -5.84 18.66
CA VAL A 96 5.00 -5.23 17.32
C VAL A 96 3.71 -4.48 17.01
N VAL A 97 2.54 -5.05 17.29
CA VAL A 97 1.25 -4.37 17.06
C VAL A 97 1.13 -3.14 17.99
N SER A 98 1.60 -3.24 19.23
CA SER A 98 1.61 -2.13 20.21
C SER A 98 2.43 -0.93 19.75
N MET A 99 3.46 -1.12 18.91
CA MET A 99 4.22 -0.01 18.33
C MET A 99 3.32 0.95 17.51
N GLY A 100 2.22 0.45 16.95
CA GLY A 100 1.22 1.30 16.29
C GLY A 100 0.64 2.38 17.20
N LEU A 101 0.59 2.15 18.51
CA LEU A 101 0.05 3.11 19.48
C LEU A 101 0.95 4.34 19.68
N TYR A 102 2.21 4.30 19.23
CA TYR A 102 3.17 5.39 19.47
C TYR A 102 2.69 6.73 18.92
N ALA A 103 2.03 6.72 17.76
CA ALA A 103 1.49 7.91 17.11
C ALA A 103 0.15 8.37 17.69
N ARG A 104 -0.56 7.50 18.43
CA ARG A 104 -1.88 7.85 19.00
C ARG A 104 -1.75 8.72 20.23
N ASN A 105 -2.74 9.59 20.42
CA ASN A 105 -2.89 10.37 21.65
C ASN A 105 -3.69 9.60 22.72
N ASP A 106 -4.58 8.68 22.32
CA ASP A 106 -5.39 7.85 23.22
C ASP A 106 -4.62 6.58 23.61
N ARG A 107 -3.94 6.64 24.76
CA ARG A 107 -3.23 5.49 25.35
C ARG A 107 -4.09 4.72 26.36
N LYS A 108 -5.22 5.29 26.81
CA LYS A 108 -6.02 4.67 27.89
C LYS A 108 -6.60 3.32 27.47
N ASN A 109 -6.91 3.15 26.20
CA ASN A 109 -7.47 1.92 25.62
C ASN A 109 -6.45 1.07 24.85
N GLY A 110 -5.15 1.32 25.02
CA GLY A 110 -4.11 0.73 24.18
C GLY A 110 -4.18 -0.80 24.08
N LYS A 111 -4.35 -1.50 25.21
CA LYS A 111 -4.49 -2.97 25.22
C LYS A 111 -5.69 -3.47 24.41
N LYS A 112 -6.82 -2.76 24.51
CA LYS A 112 -8.02 -3.10 23.72
C LYS A 112 -7.77 -2.88 22.23
N ILE A 113 -7.20 -1.74 21.86
CA ILE A 113 -6.89 -1.41 20.45
C ILE A 113 -5.97 -2.47 19.82
N VAL A 114 -4.94 -2.88 20.54
CA VAL A 114 -4.00 -3.92 20.07
C VAL A 114 -4.72 -5.26 19.87
N ARG A 115 -5.51 -5.68 20.86
CA ARG A 115 -6.28 -6.91 20.77
C ARG A 115 -7.25 -6.87 19.60
N ASP A 116 -8.04 -5.80 19.49
CA ASP A 116 -9.05 -5.64 18.43
C ASP A 116 -8.37 -5.66 17.03
N ALA A 117 -7.25 -4.96 16.86
CA ALA A 117 -6.49 -4.98 15.60
C ALA A 117 -5.92 -6.37 15.26
N MET A 118 -5.48 -7.14 16.27
CA MET A 118 -5.01 -8.51 16.08
C MET A 118 -6.15 -9.47 15.73
N GLU A 119 -7.33 -9.27 16.33
CA GLU A 119 -8.54 -10.04 16.06
C GLU A 119 -9.05 -9.79 14.64
N GLU A 120 -9.13 -8.51 14.22
CA GLU A 120 -9.51 -8.11 12.87
C GLU A 120 -8.64 -8.75 11.78
N LEU A 121 -7.35 -8.94 12.05
CA LEU A 121 -6.39 -9.55 11.10
C LEU A 121 -6.15 -11.06 11.34
N GLY A 122 -6.88 -11.67 12.29
CA GLY A 122 -6.81 -13.10 12.57
C GLY A 122 -5.49 -13.58 13.17
N VAL A 123 -4.72 -12.68 13.81
CA VAL A 123 -3.39 -12.98 14.38
C VAL A 123 -3.39 -13.09 15.92
N SER A 124 -4.54 -13.04 16.57
CA SER A 124 -4.65 -13.09 18.04
C SER A 124 -4.03 -14.33 18.68
N ALA A 125 -4.14 -15.49 18.01
CA ALA A 125 -3.53 -16.73 18.49
C ALA A 125 -1.98 -16.70 18.48
N LEU A 126 -1.38 -15.72 17.82
CA LEU A 126 0.06 -15.56 17.70
C LEU A 126 0.63 -14.52 18.68
N ALA A 127 -0.20 -13.92 19.56
CA ALA A 127 0.13 -12.74 20.37
C ALA A 127 1.47 -12.82 21.09
N ASP A 128 1.75 -13.96 21.73
CA ASP A 128 2.93 -14.19 22.56
C ASP A 128 4.09 -14.83 21.76
N ARG A 129 3.89 -15.14 20.48
CA ARG A 129 4.96 -15.71 19.65
C ARG A 129 5.96 -14.65 19.25
N ASN A 130 7.22 -15.07 19.12
CA ASN A 130 8.28 -14.23 18.57
C ASN A 130 7.99 -13.95 17.10
N ILE A 131 8.04 -12.67 16.69
CA ILE A 131 7.79 -12.22 15.31
C ILE A 131 8.73 -12.91 14.30
N GLN A 132 9.94 -13.24 14.69
CA GLN A 132 10.91 -13.92 13.81
C GLN A 132 10.55 -15.39 13.54
N SER A 133 9.78 -16.02 14.43
CA SER A 133 9.34 -17.41 14.28
C SER A 133 8.15 -17.57 13.31
N LEU A 134 7.58 -16.46 12.86
CA LEU A 134 6.41 -16.47 11.98
C LEU A 134 6.80 -16.70 10.52
N SER A 135 5.89 -17.33 9.77
CA SER A 135 5.95 -17.34 8.30
C SER A 135 5.91 -15.91 7.73
N GLY A 136 6.37 -15.73 6.49
CA GLY A 136 6.32 -14.43 5.83
C GLY A 136 4.89 -13.86 5.76
N GLY A 137 3.91 -14.71 5.54
CA GLY A 137 2.50 -14.34 5.49
C GLY A 137 1.96 -13.87 6.85
N GLU A 138 2.15 -14.68 7.90
CA GLU A 138 1.74 -14.31 9.26
C GLU A 138 2.39 -13.00 9.70
N ARG A 139 3.68 -12.83 9.40
CA ARG A 139 4.42 -11.59 9.70
C ARG A 139 3.83 -10.38 8.98
N LYS A 140 3.46 -10.52 7.71
CA LYS A 140 2.80 -9.45 6.93
C LYS A 140 1.49 -9.04 7.58
N MET A 141 0.67 -10.02 8.02
CA MET A 141 -0.58 -9.77 8.74
C MET A 141 -0.36 -8.98 10.04
N VAL A 142 0.70 -9.29 10.79
CA VAL A 142 1.07 -8.57 12.02
C VAL A 142 1.44 -7.11 11.70
N PHE A 143 2.20 -6.85 10.63
CA PHE A 143 2.53 -5.47 10.24
C PHE A 143 1.32 -4.67 9.74
N ILE A 144 0.35 -5.33 9.09
CA ILE A 144 -0.93 -4.71 8.76
C ILE A 144 -1.72 -4.41 10.04
N ALA A 145 -1.81 -5.36 11.00
CA ALA A 145 -2.45 -5.14 12.29
C ALA A 145 -1.82 -3.96 13.06
N ARG A 146 -0.49 -3.80 13.00
CA ARG A 146 0.21 -2.63 13.56
C ARG A 146 -0.27 -1.33 12.92
N ALA A 147 -0.41 -1.29 11.59
CA ALA A 147 -0.91 -0.10 10.89
C ALA A 147 -2.38 0.19 11.21
N ILE A 148 -3.18 -0.85 11.46
CA ILE A 148 -4.57 -0.70 11.93
C ILE A 148 -4.60 -0.15 13.36
N ALA A 149 -3.80 -0.72 14.28
CA ALA A 149 -3.68 -0.26 15.65
C ALA A 149 -3.24 1.21 15.75
N GLN A 150 -2.46 1.69 14.80
CA GLN A 150 -2.05 3.09 14.66
C GLN A 150 -3.26 4.03 14.49
N GLY A 151 -4.37 3.54 13.91
CA GLY A 151 -5.60 4.31 13.71
C GLY A 151 -5.48 5.36 12.62
N ALA A 152 -4.53 5.22 11.70
CA ALA A 152 -4.33 6.13 10.59
C ALA A 152 -5.57 6.19 9.68
N GLN A 153 -5.85 7.37 9.12
CA GLN A 153 -6.93 7.58 8.17
C GLN A 153 -6.55 7.10 6.77
N THR A 154 -5.31 7.35 6.39
CA THR A 154 -4.76 6.96 5.09
C THR A 154 -3.77 5.82 5.26
N LEU A 155 -3.91 4.76 4.48
CA LEU A 155 -2.98 3.62 4.44
C LEU A 155 -2.13 3.69 3.17
N ILE A 156 -0.83 3.51 3.36
CA ILE A 156 0.14 3.36 2.27
C ILE A 156 0.74 1.96 2.37
N LEU A 157 0.50 1.13 1.37
CA LEU A 157 0.88 -0.28 1.39
C LEU A 157 1.80 -0.59 0.21
N ASP A 158 2.99 -1.07 0.50
CA ASP A 158 3.96 -1.48 -0.53
C ASP A 158 3.93 -3.01 -0.66
N GLU A 159 3.23 -3.50 -1.69
CA GLU A 159 3.06 -4.92 -1.98
C GLU A 159 2.51 -5.74 -0.79
N PRO A 160 1.32 -5.38 -0.26
CA PRO A 160 0.80 -6.01 0.95
C PRO A 160 0.44 -7.49 0.76
N THR A 161 0.25 -7.95 -0.47
CA THR A 161 -0.15 -9.33 -0.80
C THR A 161 1.02 -10.23 -1.18
N ASN A 162 2.25 -9.70 -1.31
CA ASN A 162 3.42 -10.50 -1.66
C ASN A 162 3.76 -11.51 -0.55
N HIS A 163 4.12 -12.72 -0.97
CA HIS A 163 4.45 -13.86 -0.09
C HIS A 163 3.28 -14.40 0.75
N LEU A 164 2.05 -13.95 0.47
CA LEU A 164 0.84 -14.53 1.03
C LEU A 164 0.33 -15.66 0.13
N ASP A 165 -0.23 -16.70 0.74
CA ASP A 165 -1.07 -17.64 0.00
C ASP A 165 -2.38 -16.96 -0.46
N ILE A 166 -3.07 -17.58 -1.40
CA ILE A 166 -4.28 -17.03 -2.03
C ILE A 166 -5.34 -16.65 -0.98
N ARG A 167 -5.51 -17.48 0.06
CA ARG A 167 -6.51 -17.23 1.10
C ARG A 167 -6.20 -15.95 1.87
N HIS A 168 -4.93 -15.76 2.27
CA HIS A 168 -4.51 -14.56 2.99
C HIS A 168 -4.49 -13.32 2.08
N GLN A 169 -4.16 -13.47 0.79
CA GLN A 169 -4.26 -12.37 -0.17
C GLN A 169 -5.69 -11.84 -0.26
N LEU A 170 -6.66 -12.73 -0.49
CA LEU A 170 -8.08 -12.35 -0.55
C LEU A 170 -8.55 -11.73 0.75
N PHE A 171 -8.20 -12.34 1.90
CA PHE A 171 -8.58 -11.80 3.21
C PHE A 171 -8.08 -10.37 3.43
N VAL A 172 -6.81 -10.07 3.11
CA VAL A 172 -6.26 -8.70 3.21
C VAL A 172 -6.99 -7.74 2.29
N MET A 173 -7.23 -8.14 1.04
CA MET A 173 -7.90 -7.29 0.05
C MET A 173 -9.36 -7.02 0.44
N ASP A 174 -10.09 -8.03 0.89
CA ASP A 174 -11.46 -7.89 1.41
C ASP A 174 -11.49 -6.95 2.62
N TYR A 175 -10.56 -7.13 3.56
CA TYR A 175 -10.43 -6.25 4.71
C TYR A 175 -10.22 -4.79 4.29
N LEU A 176 -9.26 -4.52 3.40
CA LEU A 176 -8.97 -3.17 2.92
C LEU A 176 -10.17 -2.54 2.21
N LYS A 177 -10.89 -3.32 1.41
CA LYS A 177 -12.09 -2.86 0.71
C LYS A 177 -13.22 -2.50 1.67
N GLN A 178 -13.42 -3.30 2.73
CA GLN A 178 -14.46 -3.09 3.74
C GLN A 178 -14.12 -1.95 4.71
N ALA A 179 -12.84 -1.75 5.00
CA ALA A 179 -12.37 -0.71 5.93
C ALA A 179 -12.66 0.72 5.44
N LYS A 180 -12.90 0.91 4.12
CA LYS A 180 -13.20 2.20 3.48
C LYS A 180 -12.26 3.33 3.88
N LYS A 181 -10.99 2.98 4.11
CA LYS A 181 -9.94 3.96 4.36
C LYS A 181 -9.39 4.48 3.05
N ASP A 182 -8.85 5.70 3.07
CA ASP A 182 -8.09 6.24 1.95
C ASP A 182 -6.84 5.37 1.81
N THR A 183 -6.74 4.58 0.75
CA THR A 183 -5.65 3.61 0.60
C THR A 183 -4.90 3.84 -0.70
N LEU A 184 -3.58 3.97 -0.60
CA LEU A 184 -2.66 3.94 -1.73
C LEU A 184 -1.84 2.65 -1.64
N MET A 185 -1.89 1.81 -2.66
CA MET A 185 -1.27 0.51 -2.63
C MET A 185 -0.47 0.22 -3.90
N VAL A 186 0.79 -0.19 -3.74
CA VAL A 186 1.51 -0.86 -4.83
C VAL A 186 1.04 -2.29 -4.92
N ILE A 187 0.63 -2.71 -6.11
CA ILE A 187 0.12 -4.06 -6.35
C ILE A 187 0.71 -4.62 -7.65
N HIS A 188 1.17 -5.88 -7.60
CA HIS A 188 1.74 -6.57 -8.76
C HIS A 188 0.74 -7.49 -9.46
N ASP A 189 -0.19 -8.06 -8.71
CA ASP A 189 -1.21 -8.94 -9.26
C ASP A 189 -2.31 -8.11 -9.93
N LEU A 190 -2.37 -8.17 -11.27
CA LEU A 190 -3.35 -7.42 -12.06
C LEU A 190 -4.78 -7.92 -11.87
N ARG A 191 -5.00 -9.19 -11.46
CA ARG A 191 -6.33 -9.71 -11.13
C ARG A 191 -6.83 -9.06 -9.85
N LEU A 192 -5.99 -9.04 -8.80
CA LEU A 192 -6.33 -8.34 -7.56
C LEU A 192 -6.53 -6.84 -7.80
N ALA A 193 -5.70 -6.22 -8.65
CA ALA A 193 -5.86 -4.82 -9.01
C ALA A 193 -7.20 -4.56 -9.70
N ALA A 194 -7.57 -5.39 -10.70
CA ALA A 194 -8.83 -5.28 -11.42
C ALA A 194 -10.05 -5.47 -10.51
N HIS A 195 -9.96 -6.42 -9.57
CA HIS A 195 -11.09 -6.80 -8.72
C HIS A 195 -11.34 -5.82 -7.57
N TYR A 196 -10.27 -5.32 -6.94
CA TYR A 196 -10.37 -4.60 -5.68
C TYR A 196 -10.17 -3.10 -5.78
N CYS A 197 -9.32 -2.62 -6.70
CA CYS A 197 -9.03 -1.19 -6.79
C CYS A 197 -10.21 -0.42 -7.38
N ASP A 198 -10.46 0.76 -6.84
CA ASP A 198 -11.46 1.70 -7.36
C ASP A 198 -10.85 2.60 -8.45
N TYR A 199 -9.53 2.79 -8.40
CA TYR A 199 -8.76 3.62 -9.33
C TYR A 199 -7.33 3.09 -9.43
N LEU A 200 -6.75 3.18 -10.60
CA LEU A 200 -5.38 2.74 -10.88
C LEU A 200 -4.54 3.83 -11.51
N TYR A 201 -3.27 3.87 -11.11
CA TYR A 201 -2.19 4.54 -11.81
C TYR A 201 -1.24 3.49 -12.35
N MET A 202 -1.01 3.49 -13.66
CA MET A 202 -0.04 2.61 -14.31
C MET A 202 1.25 3.39 -14.52
N LEU A 203 2.33 2.96 -13.88
CA LEU A 203 3.65 3.55 -14.05
C LEU A 203 4.46 2.79 -15.11
N CYS A 204 5.09 3.56 -16.00
CA CYS A 204 6.07 3.09 -16.96
C CYS A 204 7.22 4.09 -17.05
N ASP A 205 8.46 3.61 -17.02
CA ASP A 205 9.68 4.42 -17.17
C ASP A 205 9.69 5.72 -16.32
N GLY A 206 9.28 5.57 -15.05
CA GLY A 206 9.28 6.69 -14.10
C GLY A 206 8.21 7.75 -14.31
N ARG A 207 7.17 7.46 -15.10
CA ARG A 207 6.04 8.36 -15.39
C ARG A 207 4.71 7.64 -15.18
N VAL A 208 3.65 8.39 -14.95
CA VAL A 208 2.27 7.87 -15.08
C VAL A 208 1.99 7.71 -16.56
N TYR A 209 1.80 6.47 -17.00
CA TYR A 209 1.49 6.11 -18.39
C TYR A 209 -0.02 6.15 -18.65
N ALA A 210 -0.80 5.62 -17.70
CA ALA A 210 -2.26 5.63 -17.77
C ALA A 210 -2.85 5.75 -16.36
N GLU A 211 -4.03 6.33 -16.25
CA GLU A 211 -4.78 6.43 -14.99
C GLU A 211 -6.28 6.34 -15.26
N GLY A 212 -7.06 5.86 -14.30
CA GLY A 212 -8.51 5.71 -14.42
C GLY A 212 -9.06 4.52 -13.64
N THR A 213 -10.25 4.07 -14.05
CA THR A 213 -10.80 2.81 -13.51
C THR A 213 -9.96 1.60 -13.96
N PRO A 214 -10.05 0.46 -13.27
CA PRO A 214 -9.32 -0.74 -13.69
C PRO A 214 -9.56 -1.11 -15.16
N GLU A 215 -10.79 -0.98 -15.66
CA GLU A 215 -11.12 -1.30 -17.05
C GLU A 215 -10.43 -0.36 -18.05
N GLN A 216 -10.29 0.92 -17.70
CA GLN A 216 -9.62 1.91 -18.55
C GLN A 216 -8.11 1.70 -18.58
N VAL A 217 -7.53 1.41 -17.42
CA VAL A 217 -6.08 1.30 -17.27
C VAL A 217 -5.55 -0.06 -17.72
N LEU A 218 -6.25 -1.15 -17.39
CA LEU A 218 -5.85 -2.52 -17.73
C LEU A 218 -6.45 -2.96 -19.08
N CYS A 219 -6.49 -2.06 -20.06
CA CYS A 219 -6.84 -2.42 -21.43
C CYS A 219 -5.67 -3.15 -22.12
N ARG A 220 -5.98 -3.85 -23.22
CA ARG A 220 -4.99 -4.69 -23.94
C ARG A 220 -3.75 -3.91 -24.36
N GLU A 221 -3.92 -2.71 -24.87
CA GLU A 221 -2.84 -1.86 -25.37
C GLU A 221 -1.88 -1.46 -24.25
N ASN A 222 -2.40 -0.99 -23.13
CA ASN A 222 -1.60 -0.57 -21.98
C ASN A 222 -0.85 -1.75 -21.37
N VAL A 223 -1.53 -2.89 -21.19
CA VAL A 223 -0.92 -4.11 -20.63
C VAL A 223 0.20 -4.63 -21.54
N GLN A 224 -0.03 -4.68 -22.86
CA GLN A 224 1.00 -5.07 -23.81
C GLN A 224 2.20 -4.13 -23.79
N HIS A 225 1.95 -2.82 -23.73
CA HIS A 225 3.02 -1.82 -23.72
C HIS A 225 3.89 -1.90 -22.46
N VAL A 226 3.25 -1.96 -21.28
CA VAL A 226 3.95 -1.84 -20.00
C VAL A 226 4.51 -3.17 -19.50
N PHE A 227 3.82 -4.28 -19.75
CA PHE A 227 4.20 -5.60 -19.24
C PHE A 227 4.70 -6.56 -20.32
N GLY A 228 4.52 -6.24 -21.59
CA GLY A 228 4.94 -7.10 -22.72
C GLY A 228 4.11 -8.37 -22.87
N VAL A 229 2.93 -8.42 -22.24
CA VAL A 229 2.03 -9.59 -22.27
C VAL A 229 0.65 -9.20 -22.78
N SER A 230 -0.10 -10.16 -23.31
CA SER A 230 -1.46 -9.94 -23.78
C SER A 230 -2.45 -10.18 -22.61
N GLY A 231 -3.23 -9.18 -22.25
CA GLY A 231 -4.25 -9.29 -21.22
C GLY A 231 -5.09 -8.02 -21.11
N TYR A 232 -6.24 -8.13 -20.45
CA TYR A 232 -7.11 -6.97 -20.20
C TYR A 232 -8.08 -7.23 -19.05
N ALA A 233 -8.54 -6.15 -18.41
CA ALA A 233 -9.62 -6.22 -17.42
C ALA A 233 -10.93 -6.60 -18.13
N ALA A 234 -11.67 -7.51 -17.55
CA ALA A 234 -12.93 -8.04 -18.05
C ALA A 234 -13.94 -8.19 -16.91
N LYS A 235 -15.12 -8.67 -17.23
CA LYS A 235 -16.10 -9.12 -16.24
C LYS A 235 -16.18 -10.65 -16.28
N ALA A 236 -16.10 -11.26 -15.11
CA ALA A 236 -16.37 -12.69 -14.95
C ALA A 236 -17.86 -13.01 -15.24
N GLU A 237 -18.21 -14.28 -15.35
CA GLU A 237 -19.60 -14.73 -15.63
C GLU A 237 -20.61 -14.21 -14.60
N ASN A 238 -20.20 -14.03 -13.35
CA ASN A 238 -21.02 -13.47 -12.28
C ASN A 238 -21.07 -11.93 -12.27
N GLY A 239 -20.47 -11.26 -13.29
CA GLY A 239 -20.40 -9.81 -13.42
C GLY A 239 -19.35 -9.11 -12.58
N SER A 240 -18.58 -9.84 -11.76
CA SER A 240 -17.49 -9.25 -10.98
C SER A 240 -16.31 -8.85 -11.87
N PRO A 241 -15.53 -7.80 -11.50
CA PRO A 241 -14.31 -7.45 -12.22
C PRO A 241 -13.28 -8.58 -12.15
N ASP A 242 -12.59 -8.83 -13.25
CA ASP A 242 -11.53 -9.83 -13.38
C ASP A 242 -10.49 -9.34 -14.37
N PHE A 243 -9.37 -10.07 -14.48
CA PHE A 243 -8.32 -9.82 -15.45
C PHE A 243 -7.96 -11.10 -16.19
N ILE A 244 -8.07 -11.04 -17.52
CA ILE A 244 -7.77 -12.16 -18.39
C ILE A 244 -6.38 -11.99 -18.98
N LEU A 245 -5.52 -12.99 -18.79
CA LEU A 245 -4.18 -13.05 -19.37
C LEU A 245 -4.19 -14.09 -20.52
N PHE A 246 -3.55 -13.74 -21.61
CA PHE A 246 -3.34 -14.64 -22.75
C PHE A 246 -1.86 -15.03 -22.84
N PRO A 247 -1.57 -16.26 -23.28
CA PRO A 247 -0.21 -16.70 -23.54
C PRO A 247 0.42 -15.96 -24.73
#